data_41cf694189e0920efa708056a24baf52
#
_entry.id   41cf694189e0920efa708056a24baf52
#
_cell.length_a   1.000
_cell.length_b   1.000
_cell.length_c   1.000
_cell.angle_alpha   90.00
_cell.angle_beta   90.00
_cell.angle_gamma   90.00
#
_symmetry.space_group_name_H-M   'P 1'
#
loop_
_entity.id
_entity.type
_entity.pdbx_description
1 polymer ?
#
loop_
_entity_poly.entity_id
_entity_poly.type
_entity_poly.pdbx_seq_one_letter_code
_entity_poly.pdbx_strand_id
1 'polypeptide(L)'
;LKTWHKLLETDYDLDNEPKYNSFFRQKLNYRNLYDQLLEIDPVLTLAYHLKELFRNFNRTAIYPSCINEITSILDAFISADIPAYEDFLTSITNWKEEYLNSFRRPYDDRKQSNALSEYMNSRLRVLINVSNDLSNFPRFRARALYALNRKLYYTITDHLQSNKRIGKKRGSYKK
;
A
#
# COMPACT_ATOMS: atom_id res chain seq x y z
N LEU A 1 11.35 6.05 -27.23
CA LEU A 1 11.00 6.58 -25.91
C LEU A 1 10.00 5.71 -25.14
N LYS A 2 8.98 5.12 -25.80
CA LYS A 2 7.91 4.36 -25.10
C LYS A 2 8.41 3.20 -24.19
N THR A 3 9.56 2.63 -24.47
CA THR A 3 10.13 1.52 -23.68
C THR A 3 11.21 1.97 -22.70
N TRP A 4 11.82 3.11 -22.93
CA TRP A 4 12.97 3.57 -22.13
C TRP A 4 12.57 4.24 -20.80
N HIS A 5 11.31 4.69 -20.67
CA HIS A 5 10.83 5.19 -19.39
C HIS A 5 11.02 4.17 -18.24
N LYS A 6 11.08 2.88 -18.55
CA LYS A 6 11.36 1.82 -17.56
C LYS A 6 12.73 1.95 -16.93
N LEU A 7 13.71 2.56 -17.61
CA LEU A 7 15.04 2.81 -17.06
C LEU A 7 15.01 3.79 -15.89
N LEU A 8 13.93 4.57 -15.77
CA LEU A 8 13.69 5.45 -14.62
C LEU A 8 13.05 4.71 -13.43
N GLU A 9 12.77 3.41 -13.56
CA GLU A 9 12.39 2.56 -12.45
C GLU A 9 13.61 2.24 -11.60
N THR A 10 13.43 2.13 -10.31
CA THR A 10 14.53 2.21 -9.33
C THR A 10 15.41 0.98 -9.25
N ASP A 11 14.92 -0.17 -9.63
CA ASP A 11 15.64 -1.45 -9.48
C ASP A 11 16.15 -1.96 -10.84
N TYR A 12 16.27 -1.05 -11.81
CA TYR A 12 16.75 -1.40 -13.13
C TYR A 12 18.28 -1.43 -13.14
N ASP A 13 18.86 -2.52 -13.66
CA ASP A 13 20.31 -2.61 -13.85
C ASP A 13 20.73 -1.72 -15.03
N LEU A 14 21.31 -0.58 -14.72
CA LEU A 14 21.77 0.40 -15.69
C LEU A 14 23.14 0.05 -16.29
N ASP A 15 23.95 -0.76 -15.59
CA ASP A 15 25.33 -1.04 -15.96
C ASP A 15 25.47 -2.35 -16.77
N ASN A 16 24.46 -2.69 -17.55
CA ASN A 16 24.49 -3.85 -18.44
C ASN A 16 25.55 -3.70 -19.55
N GLU A 17 25.90 -4.83 -20.17
CA GLU A 17 26.80 -4.84 -21.33
C GLU A 17 26.26 -3.98 -22.48
N PRO A 18 27.10 -3.09 -23.09
CA PRO A 18 26.69 -2.23 -24.18
C PRO A 18 26.19 -3.05 -25.40
N LYS A 19 24.96 -2.76 -25.83
CA LYS A 19 24.34 -3.38 -27.00
C LYS A 19 24.19 -2.35 -28.13
N TYR A 20 24.27 -2.82 -29.38
CA TYR A 20 24.06 -1.94 -30.52
C TYR A 20 22.63 -1.43 -30.55
N ASN A 21 22.48 -0.12 -30.51
CA ASN A 21 21.19 0.54 -30.63
C ASN A 21 21.02 1.09 -32.05
N SER A 22 20.05 0.58 -32.79
CA SER A 22 19.83 0.95 -34.20
C SER A 22 19.36 2.41 -34.37
N PHE A 23 18.69 2.97 -33.36
CA PHE A 23 18.22 4.36 -33.39
C PHE A 23 19.38 5.35 -33.29
N PHE A 24 20.29 5.12 -32.36
CA PHE A 24 21.49 5.95 -32.18
C PHE A 24 22.69 5.52 -33.02
N ARG A 25 22.58 4.37 -33.71
CA ARG A 25 23.65 3.79 -34.53
C ARG A 25 24.98 3.59 -33.79
N GLN A 26 24.92 3.34 -32.48
CA GLN A 26 26.07 3.13 -31.62
C GLN A 26 25.80 2.07 -30.55
N LYS A 27 26.87 1.57 -29.94
CA LYS A 27 26.73 0.67 -28.79
C LYS A 27 26.49 1.49 -27.53
N LEU A 28 25.36 1.23 -26.86
CA LEU A 28 24.94 1.91 -25.66
C LEU A 28 24.55 0.88 -24.58
N ASN A 29 24.87 1.19 -23.35
CA ASN A 29 24.30 0.51 -22.19
C ASN A 29 23.04 1.26 -21.70
N TYR A 30 22.37 0.73 -20.69
CA TYR A 30 21.14 1.36 -20.17
C TYR A 30 21.45 2.66 -19.44
N ARG A 31 22.64 2.82 -18.84
CA ARG A 31 23.05 4.08 -18.22
C ARG A 31 23.13 5.22 -19.23
N ASN A 32 23.72 4.97 -20.39
CA ASN A 32 23.77 6.00 -21.44
C ASN A 32 22.36 6.44 -21.88
N LEU A 33 21.44 5.50 -22.00
CA LEU A 33 20.05 5.80 -22.34
C LEU A 33 19.32 6.52 -21.23
N TYR A 34 19.58 6.17 -19.98
CA TYR A 34 19.07 6.84 -18.79
C TYR A 34 19.52 8.30 -18.72
N ASP A 35 20.81 8.55 -18.90
CA ASP A 35 21.37 9.90 -18.91
C ASP A 35 20.73 10.75 -20.03
N GLN A 36 20.60 10.19 -21.23
CA GLN A 36 19.93 10.86 -22.35
C GLN A 36 18.42 11.11 -22.08
N LEU A 37 17.74 10.27 -21.33
CA LEU A 37 16.36 10.53 -20.94
C LEU A 37 16.25 11.73 -19.98
N LEU A 38 17.16 11.84 -19.04
CA LEU A 38 17.18 12.96 -18.09
C LEU A 38 17.59 14.27 -18.78
N GLU A 39 18.45 14.21 -19.82
CA GLU A 39 18.86 15.39 -20.59
C GLU A 39 17.76 15.96 -21.51
N ILE A 40 16.65 15.22 -21.75
CA ILE A 40 15.56 15.69 -22.62
C ILE A 40 14.95 16.98 -22.08
N ASP A 41 14.74 17.06 -20.77
CA ASP A 41 14.09 18.20 -20.12
C ASP A 41 14.66 18.39 -18.70
N PRO A 42 15.16 19.58 -18.36
CA PRO A 42 15.60 19.90 -17.01
C PRO A 42 14.52 19.66 -15.94
N VAL A 43 13.23 19.88 -16.29
CA VAL A 43 12.12 19.62 -15.37
C VAL A 43 11.99 18.13 -15.08
N LEU A 44 12.21 17.27 -16.08
CA LEU A 44 12.21 15.82 -15.89
C LEU A 44 13.34 15.38 -14.94
N THR A 45 14.52 15.95 -15.11
CA THR A 45 15.67 15.69 -14.23
C THR A 45 15.35 16.08 -12.79
N LEU A 46 14.81 17.28 -12.59
CA LEU A 46 14.42 17.77 -11.27
C LEU A 46 13.33 16.90 -10.64
N ALA A 47 12.29 16.58 -11.40
CA ALA A 47 11.21 15.71 -10.95
C ALA A 47 11.70 14.31 -10.55
N TYR A 48 12.63 13.76 -11.32
CA TYR A 48 13.24 12.48 -11.01
C TYR A 48 14.04 12.53 -9.70
N HIS A 49 14.86 13.55 -9.50
CA HIS A 49 15.63 13.72 -8.27
C HIS A 49 14.73 13.87 -7.03
N LEU A 50 13.67 14.66 -7.13
CA LEU A 50 12.69 14.80 -6.05
C LEU A 50 12.00 13.46 -5.71
N LYS A 51 11.62 12.69 -6.72
CA LYS A 51 11.06 11.35 -6.55
C LYS A 51 12.04 10.44 -5.80
N GLU A 52 13.32 10.40 -6.20
CA GLU A 52 14.33 9.58 -5.53
C GLU A 52 14.64 10.06 -4.11
N LEU A 53 14.64 11.36 -3.88
CA LEU A 53 14.80 11.96 -2.55
C LEU A 53 13.69 11.47 -1.61
N PHE A 54 12.42 11.58 -2.03
CA PHE A 54 11.27 11.12 -1.25
C PHE A 54 11.28 9.59 -1.06
N ARG A 55 11.66 8.85 -2.07
CA ARG A 55 11.80 7.41 -1.99
C ARG A 55 12.89 6.96 -1.01
N ASN A 56 14.04 7.61 -1.06
CA ASN A 56 15.13 7.33 -0.12
C ASN A 56 14.68 7.63 1.31
N PHE A 57 14.00 8.76 1.53
CA PHE A 57 13.39 9.07 2.81
C PHE A 57 12.47 7.93 3.27
N ASN A 58 11.55 7.46 2.43
CA ASN A 58 10.65 6.36 2.79
C ASN A 58 11.39 5.09 3.22
N ARG A 59 12.57 4.85 2.66
CA ARG A 59 13.37 3.65 2.97
C ARG A 59 14.17 3.79 4.26
N THR A 60 14.71 4.99 4.53
CA THR A 60 15.71 5.21 5.60
C THR A 60 15.14 5.93 6.81
N ALA A 61 14.00 6.63 6.69
CA ALA A 61 13.44 7.45 7.75
C ALA A 61 13.10 6.66 9.01
N ILE A 62 13.44 7.24 10.16
CA ILE A 62 13.18 6.70 11.49
C ILE A 62 12.54 7.80 12.33
N TYR A 63 11.51 7.45 13.11
CA TYR A 63 10.90 8.36 14.06
C TYR A 63 11.84 8.55 15.29
N PRO A 64 12.09 9.77 15.79
CA PRO A 64 11.42 11.05 15.46
C PRO A 64 12.15 11.92 14.41
N SER A 65 13.33 11.54 13.91
CA SER A 65 14.12 12.37 12.99
C SER A 65 13.40 12.69 11.68
N CYS A 66 12.53 11.77 11.23
CA CYS A 66 11.74 11.93 10.01
C CYS A 66 10.85 13.19 9.98
N ILE A 67 10.54 13.79 11.16
CA ILE A 67 9.71 14.99 11.25
C ILE A 67 10.39 16.19 10.58
N ASN A 68 11.66 16.37 10.83
CA ASN A 68 12.45 17.48 10.26
C ASN A 68 12.81 17.18 8.80
N GLU A 69 13.18 15.93 8.52
CA GLU A 69 13.55 15.49 7.18
C GLU A 69 12.41 15.67 6.18
N ILE A 70 11.18 15.26 6.53
CA ILE A 70 10.03 15.43 5.62
C ILE A 70 9.74 16.90 5.33
N THR A 71 9.93 17.79 6.30
CA THR A 71 9.70 19.22 6.09
C THR A 71 10.65 19.76 5.03
N SER A 72 11.94 19.47 5.14
CA SER A 72 12.93 19.87 4.14
C SER A 72 12.65 19.30 2.74
N ILE A 73 12.13 18.06 2.69
CA ILE A 73 11.76 17.42 1.43
C ILE A 73 10.54 18.13 0.80
N LEU A 74 9.51 18.42 1.59
CA LEU A 74 8.33 19.13 1.08
C LEU A 74 8.69 20.54 0.60
N ASP A 75 9.59 21.23 1.31
CA ASP A 75 10.08 22.55 0.88
C ASP A 75 10.80 22.46 -0.48
N ALA A 76 11.56 21.39 -0.72
CA ALA A 76 12.19 21.16 -2.02
C ALA A 76 11.16 20.91 -3.14
N PHE A 77 10.09 20.16 -2.87
CA PHE A 77 9.00 19.95 -3.83
C PHE A 77 8.24 21.25 -4.12
N ILE A 78 7.98 22.06 -3.10
CA ILE A 78 7.31 23.37 -3.26
C ILE A 78 8.19 24.31 -4.07
N SER A 79 9.49 24.36 -3.77
CA SER A 79 10.44 25.22 -4.48
C SER A 79 10.65 24.85 -5.94
N ALA A 80 10.43 23.59 -6.29
CA ALA A 80 10.54 23.09 -7.66
C ALA A 80 9.37 23.52 -8.55
N ASP A 81 8.23 23.88 -7.96
CA ASP A 81 7.01 24.38 -8.64
C ASP A 81 6.58 23.52 -9.85
N ILE A 82 6.57 22.21 -9.67
CA ILE A 82 6.15 21.25 -10.71
C ILE A 82 4.66 20.94 -10.53
N PRO A 83 3.77 21.35 -11.45
CA PRO A 83 2.31 21.17 -11.29
C PRO A 83 1.88 19.72 -11.07
N ALA A 84 2.61 18.75 -11.64
CA ALA A 84 2.32 17.32 -11.47
C ALA A 84 2.44 16.83 -10.01
N TYR A 85 3.03 17.61 -9.11
CA TYR A 85 3.18 17.27 -7.70
C TYR A 85 2.18 17.95 -6.76
N GLU A 86 1.26 18.78 -7.26
CA GLU A 86 0.26 19.48 -6.44
C GLU A 86 -0.61 18.53 -5.62
N ASP A 87 -1.16 17.49 -6.26
CA ASP A 87 -1.99 16.49 -5.59
C ASP A 87 -1.19 15.70 -4.54
N PHE A 88 0.07 15.41 -4.83
CA PHE A 88 0.98 14.76 -3.89
C PHE A 88 1.22 15.64 -2.67
N LEU A 89 1.57 16.92 -2.86
CA LEU A 89 1.82 17.89 -1.79
C LEU A 89 0.58 18.08 -0.92
N THR A 90 -0.59 18.23 -1.54
CA THR A 90 -1.87 18.34 -0.84
C THR A 90 -2.13 17.08 0.01
N SER A 91 -1.94 15.92 -0.55
CA SER A 91 -2.17 14.64 0.14
C SER A 91 -1.23 14.47 1.33
N ILE A 92 0.08 14.71 1.14
CA ILE A 92 1.05 14.58 2.23
C ILE A 92 0.82 15.62 3.32
N THR A 93 0.43 16.83 2.97
CA THR A 93 0.14 17.89 3.95
C THR A 93 -1.06 17.52 4.82
N ASN A 94 -2.13 17.04 4.20
CA ASN A 94 -3.35 16.64 4.88
C ASN A 94 -3.17 15.42 5.81
N TRP A 95 -2.30 14.49 5.44
CA TRP A 95 -2.06 13.24 6.16
C TRP A 95 -0.68 13.16 6.82
N LYS A 96 -0.06 14.33 7.10
CA LYS A 96 1.32 14.42 7.57
C LYS A 96 1.54 13.63 8.87
N GLU A 97 0.64 13.74 9.82
CA GLU A 97 0.75 13.06 11.13
C GLU A 97 0.65 11.55 10.98
N GLU A 98 -0.35 11.07 10.25
CA GLU A 98 -0.57 9.64 10.01
C GLU A 98 0.59 9.04 9.22
N TYR A 99 1.06 9.78 8.22
CA TYR A 99 2.22 9.38 7.44
C TYR A 99 3.48 9.25 8.30
N LEU A 100 3.78 10.25 9.15
CA LEU A 100 4.91 10.22 10.07
C LEU A 100 4.78 9.12 11.13
N ASN A 101 3.56 8.85 11.60
CA ASN A 101 3.30 7.76 12.53
C ASN A 101 3.64 6.38 11.94
N SER A 102 3.63 6.22 10.61
CA SER A 102 4.02 4.98 9.95
C SER A 102 5.50 4.62 10.12
N PHE A 103 6.35 5.59 10.48
CA PHE A 103 7.77 5.39 10.74
C PHE A 103 8.07 5.01 12.20
N ARG A 104 7.08 5.02 13.08
CA ARG A 104 7.22 4.49 14.44
C ARG A 104 7.41 2.98 14.38
N ARG A 105 8.31 2.47 15.19
CA ARG A 105 8.62 1.04 15.32
C ARG A 105 8.33 0.56 16.74
N PRO A 106 7.04 0.40 17.12
CA PRO A 106 6.67 0.05 18.49
C PRO A 106 7.04 -1.38 18.87
N TYR A 107 7.33 -2.25 17.89
CA TYR A 107 7.62 -3.67 18.10
C TYR A 107 8.77 -4.12 17.21
N ASP A 108 9.80 -4.74 17.81
CA ASP A 108 10.89 -5.45 17.14
C ASP A 108 11.55 -4.71 15.97
N ASP A 109 11.72 -3.39 16.08
CA ASP A 109 12.37 -2.57 15.06
C ASP A 109 11.74 -2.65 13.66
N ARG A 110 10.56 -3.23 13.53
CA ARG A 110 9.86 -3.38 12.25
C ARG A 110 9.03 -2.15 11.93
N LYS A 111 9.15 -1.72 10.67
CA LYS A 111 8.28 -0.68 10.12
C LYS A 111 6.83 -1.19 10.11
N GLN A 112 5.89 -0.33 10.53
CA GLN A 112 4.47 -0.64 10.38
C GLN A 112 4.10 -0.78 8.90
N SER A 113 3.36 -1.83 8.59
CA SER A 113 2.89 -2.07 7.21
C SER A 113 1.42 -2.44 7.21
N ASN A 114 0.76 -2.17 6.11
CA ASN A 114 -0.64 -2.58 5.88
C ASN A 114 -0.81 -4.08 5.62
N ALA A 115 0.29 -4.85 5.58
CA ALA A 115 0.26 -6.26 5.22
C ALA A 115 -0.74 -7.08 6.06
N LEU A 116 -0.84 -6.78 7.37
CA LEU A 116 -1.81 -7.45 8.23
C LEU A 116 -3.26 -7.11 7.84
N SER A 117 -3.53 -5.82 7.59
CA SER A 117 -4.86 -5.35 7.20
C SER A 117 -5.25 -5.91 5.82
N GLU A 118 -4.33 -5.95 4.88
CA GLU A 118 -4.54 -6.55 3.55
C GLU A 118 -4.80 -8.05 3.65
N TYR A 119 -4.03 -8.77 4.46
CA TYR A 119 -4.25 -10.19 4.74
C TYR A 119 -5.65 -10.41 5.34
N MET A 120 -6.05 -9.63 6.34
CA MET A 120 -7.36 -9.74 6.99
C MET A 120 -8.48 -9.42 6.00
N ASN A 121 -8.34 -8.36 5.19
CA ASN A 121 -9.31 -8.00 4.15
C ASN A 121 -9.44 -9.10 3.09
N SER A 122 -8.34 -9.72 2.69
CA SER A 122 -8.37 -10.87 1.77
C SER A 122 -9.15 -12.05 2.36
N ARG A 123 -8.92 -12.37 3.64
CA ARG A 123 -9.67 -13.43 4.34
C ARG A 123 -11.15 -13.12 4.45
N LEU A 124 -11.50 -11.86 4.74
CA LEU A 124 -12.90 -11.41 4.79
C LEU A 124 -13.59 -11.51 3.42
N ARG A 125 -12.90 -11.15 2.34
CA ARG A 125 -13.41 -11.31 0.96
C ARG A 125 -13.71 -12.76 0.64
N VAL A 126 -12.80 -13.68 1.00
CA VAL A 126 -13.05 -15.13 0.83
C VAL A 126 -14.29 -15.55 1.62
N LEU A 127 -14.42 -15.09 2.86
CA LEU A 127 -15.57 -15.41 3.70
C LEU A 127 -16.90 -14.90 3.08
N ILE A 128 -16.88 -13.68 2.52
CA ILE A 128 -18.03 -13.10 1.81
C ILE A 128 -18.40 -13.94 0.59
N ASN A 129 -17.42 -14.31 -0.24
CA ASN A 129 -17.65 -15.06 -1.48
C ASN A 129 -18.19 -16.47 -1.23
N VAL A 130 -17.76 -17.13 -0.15
CA VAL A 130 -18.21 -18.48 0.21
C VAL A 130 -19.57 -18.46 0.91
N SER A 131 -19.95 -17.33 1.50
CA SER A 131 -21.20 -17.22 2.27
C SER A 131 -22.30 -16.61 1.39
N ASN A 132 -23.15 -17.43 0.83
CA ASN A 132 -24.18 -17.04 -0.13
C ASN A 132 -25.27 -16.08 0.41
N ASP A 133 -25.27 -15.73 1.68
CA ASP A 133 -26.21 -14.76 2.27
C ASP A 133 -25.61 -14.10 3.51
N LEU A 134 -25.03 -12.94 3.31
CA LEU A 134 -24.47 -12.10 4.38
C LEU A 134 -25.24 -10.78 4.55
N SER A 135 -26.52 -10.76 4.20
CA SER A 135 -27.39 -9.59 4.41
C SER A 135 -27.50 -9.18 5.90
N ASN A 136 -27.18 -10.12 6.80
CA ASN A 136 -27.23 -9.89 8.25
C ASN A 136 -25.83 -9.65 8.82
N PHE A 137 -25.49 -8.38 9.08
CA PHE A 137 -24.19 -7.98 9.63
C PHE A 137 -23.80 -8.68 10.96
N PRO A 138 -24.69 -8.86 11.96
CA PRO A 138 -24.35 -9.62 13.17
C PRO A 138 -23.89 -11.06 12.90
N ARG A 139 -24.51 -11.76 11.95
CA ARG A 139 -24.09 -13.11 11.56
C ARG A 139 -22.76 -13.10 10.83
N PHE A 140 -22.56 -12.14 9.94
CA PHE A 140 -21.27 -11.94 9.27
C PHE A 140 -20.15 -11.67 10.28
N ARG A 141 -20.38 -10.74 11.21
CA ARG A 141 -19.42 -10.41 12.27
C ARG A 141 -19.04 -11.64 13.09
N ALA A 142 -20.02 -12.43 13.50
CA ALA A 142 -19.77 -13.65 14.27
C ALA A 142 -18.93 -14.66 13.48
N ARG A 143 -19.21 -14.89 12.20
CA ARG A 143 -18.44 -15.76 11.32
C ARG A 143 -17.02 -15.22 11.08
N ALA A 144 -16.88 -13.91 10.85
CA ALA A 144 -15.59 -13.26 10.65
C ALA A 144 -14.70 -13.42 11.89
N LEU A 145 -15.23 -13.13 13.07
CA LEU A 145 -14.50 -13.31 14.33
C LEU A 145 -14.10 -14.77 14.55
N TYR A 146 -14.99 -15.71 14.25
CA TYR A 146 -14.68 -17.13 14.34
C TYR A 146 -13.56 -17.55 13.38
N ALA A 147 -13.64 -17.15 12.12
CA ALA A 147 -12.69 -17.55 11.08
C ALA A 147 -11.31 -16.88 11.23
N LEU A 148 -11.24 -15.70 11.84
CA LEU A 148 -10.01 -14.93 11.98
C LEU A 148 -9.30 -15.15 13.31
N ASN A 149 -9.99 -15.63 14.33
CA ASN A 149 -9.40 -15.90 15.64
C ASN A 149 -8.62 -17.22 15.63
N ARG A 150 -7.34 -17.14 16.00
CA ARG A 150 -6.48 -18.33 16.17
C ARG A 150 -6.81 -19.15 17.41
N LYS A 151 -7.39 -18.52 18.43
CA LYS A 151 -7.78 -19.17 19.69
C LYS A 151 -9.30 -19.09 19.81
N LEU A 152 -9.91 -20.26 19.81
CA LEU A 152 -11.36 -20.40 19.98
C LEU A 152 -11.67 -20.34 21.47
N TYR A 153 -11.93 -19.14 21.98
CA TYR A 153 -12.55 -19.01 23.30
C TYR A 153 -14.07 -18.94 23.10
N TYR A 154 -14.73 -20.08 23.28
CA TYR A 154 -16.20 -20.09 23.38
C TYR A 154 -16.57 -19.99 24.85
N THR A 155 -17.01 -18.85 25.28
CA THR A 155 -17.94 -18.79 26.41
C THR A 155 -19.33 -18.96 25.82
N ILE A 156 -19.90 -20.14 25.94
CA ILE A 156 -21.32 -20.33 25.76
C ILE A 156 -21.95 -19.64 26.96
N THR A 157 -22.33 -18.39 26.80
CA THR A 157 -23.12 -17.70 27.82
C THR A 157 -24.53 -18.25 27.78
N ASP A 158 -25.11 -18.49 28.95
CA ASP A 158 -26.47 -19.03 29.14
C ASP A 158 -27.57 -18.25 28.38
N HIS A 159 -27.28 -17.01 27.95
CA HIS A 159 -28.17 -16.20 27.09
C HIS A 159 -28.50 -16.85 25.74
N LEU A 160 -27.68 -17.76 25.23
CA LEU A 160 -28.00 -18.51 24.01
C LEU A 160 -28.98 -19.67 24.28
N GLN A 161 -29.13 -20.09 25.54
CA GLN A 161 -30.09 -21.14 25.90
C GLN A 161 -31.52 -20.58 26.07
N SER A 162 -31.66 -19.30 26.43
CA SER A 162 -32.98 -18.66 26.62
C SER A 162 -33.76 -18.40 25.32
N ASN A 163 -33.08 -18.44 24.17
CA ASN A 163 -33.68 -18.25 22.84
C ASN A 163 -33.86 -19.57 22.05
N LYS A 164 -34.04 -20.71 22.74
CA LYS A 164 -34.60 -21.86 22.06
C LYS A 164 -35.99 -21.46 21.57
N ARG A 165 -36.08 -21.09 20.30
CA ARG A 165 -37.36 -20.99 19.62
C ARG A 165 -38.06 -22.35 19.81
N ILE A 166 -39.05 -22.39 20.66
CA ILE A 166 -39.98 -23.53 20.74
C ILE A 166 -40.56 -23.63 19.33
N GLY A 167 -39.99 -24.54 18.53
CA GLY A 167 -40.46 -24.75 17.17
C GLY A 167 -41.96 -25.06 17.22
N LYS A 168 -42.78 -24.27 16.54
CA LYS A 168 -44.17 -24.64 16.31
C LYS A 168 -44.15 -26.07 15.77
N LYS A 169 -44.86 -27.00 16.48
CA LYS A 169 -45.05 -28.35 15.97
C LYS A 169 -45.58 -28.25 14.53
N ARG A 170 -44.84 -28.82 13.58
CA ARG A 170 -45.30 -28.93 12.19
C ARG A 170 -46.64 -29.69 12.26
N GLY A 171 -47.70 -29.04 11.80
CA GLY A 171 -48.96 -29.70 11.64
C GLY A 171 -48.81 -30.92 10.74
N SER A 172 -49.50 -32.04 11.07
CA SER A 172 -49.53 -33.22 10.24
C SER A 172 -50.05 -32.85 8.85
N TYR A 173 -49.29 -33.23 7.81
CA TYR A 173 -49.80 -33.15 6.44
C TYR A 173 -51.05 -34.05 6.37
N LYS A 174 -52.23 -33.50 6.15
CA LYS A 174 -53.38 -34.27 5.74
C LYS A 174 -53.12 -34.82 4.34
N LYS A 175 -53.12 -36.15 4.20
CA LYS A 175 -53.17 -36.80 2.90
C LYS A 175 -54.46 -36.53 2.20
#